data_6babe22dc1b3abf5b5dc8b68d4f6a712
#
_entry.id   6babe22dc1b3abf5b5dc8b68d4f6a712
#
_cell.length_a   1.000
_cell.length_b   1.000
_cell.length_c   1.000
_cell.angle_alpha   90.00
_cell.angle_beta   90.00
_cell.angle_gamma   90.00
#
_symmetry.space_group_name_H-M   'P 1'
#
loop_
_entity.id
_entity.type
_entity.pdbx_description
1 polymer ?
#
loop_
_entity_poly.entity_id
_entity_poly.type
_entity_poly.pdbx_seq_one_letter_code
_entity_poly.pdbx_strand_id
1 'polypeptide(L)'
;MLLATLLLLAYGHTFSFTFQYDDYNVIVDEPKVHTLNAWWQSMPGMRPLLKLSYALNWQLESAPRFFRLFNLICHFLTSLLVWRFCLKLLPYLKVNTQNHQTIALISALLFAVHPAHSEVVTYISSRSTGLMSLLCMASLLCFLSYMTKSCKPAYLLASTVLWLLAILVKEPAIVLPLLAWLLFKLVHPTASIYAGFKQLKNYKKLLLLLLFSAPIAKTELCT
;
A
#
# COMPACT_ATOMS: atom_id res chain seq x y z
N MET A 1 -4.77 18.31 9.00
CA MET A 1 -6.12 18.54 9.55
C MET A 1 -7.19 18.42 8.47
N LEU A 2 -7.17 19.18 7.37
CA LEU A 2 -8.21 19.16 6.32
C LEU A 2 -8.59 17.75 5.82
N LEU A 3 -7.60 16.91 5.48
CA LEU A 3 -7.84 15.54 4.97
C LEU A 3 -8.59 14.67 5.99
N ALA A 4 -8.18 14.72 7.26
CA ALA A 4 -8.84 13.94 8.31
C ALA A 4 -10.28 14.41 8.55
N THR A 5 -10.50 15.72 8.55
CA THR A 5 -11.85 16.29 8.69
C THR A 5 -12.77 15.85 7.55
N LEU A 6 -12.30 15.92 6.29
CA LEU A 6 -13.08 15.49 5.14
C LEU A 6 -13.42 14.00 5.18
N LEU A 7 -12.49 13.15 5.58
CA LEU A 7 -12.74 11.71 5.73
C LEU A 7 -13.76 11.41 6.83
N LEU A 8 -13.69 12.11 7.97
CA LEU A 8 -14.67 11.95 9.05
C LEU A 8 -16.06 12.43 8.62
N LEU A 9 -16.14 13.53 7.86
CA LEU A 9 -17.43 14.00 7.32
C LEU A 9 -18.01 13.02 6.28
N ALA A 10 -17.15 12.46 5.41
CA ALA A 10 -17.58 11.53 4.37
C ALA A 10 -18.00 10.16 4.91
N TYR A 11 -17.26 9.63 5.90
CA TYR A 11 -17.38 8.23 6.32
C TYR A 11 -17.78 8.05 7.79
N GLY A 12 -17.81 9.11 8.62
CA GLY A 12 -18.10 9.01 10.05
C GLY A 12 -19.46 8.41 10.39
N HIS A 13 -20.47 8.62 9.53
CA HIS A 13 -21.81 8.03 9.70
C HIS A 13 -21.80 6.49 9.67
N THR A 14 -20.78 5.87 9.05
CA THR A 14 -20.70 4.40 8.89
C THR A 14 -20.31 3.68 10.18
N PHE A 15 -19.83 4.37 11.19
CA PHE A 15 -19.47 3.77 12.48
C PHE A 15 -20.65 3.18 13.23
N SER A 16 -21.88 3.59 12.93
CA SER A 16 -23.13 3.03 13.50
C SER A 16 -23.56 1.73 12.83
N PHE A 17 -22.95 1.34 11.69
CA PHE A 17 -23.37 0.15 10.95
C PHE A 17 -22.91 -1.14 11.64
N THR A 18 -23.69 -2.21 11.49
CA THR A 18 -23.34 -3.58 11.94
C THR A 18 -22.43 -4.27 10.93
N PHE A 19 -22.00 -5.50 11.24
CA PHE A 19 -21.38 -6.41 10.24
C PHE A 19 -22.35 -6.69 9.10
N GLN A 20 -21.82 -6.92 7.89
CA GLN A 20 -22.61 -7.09 6.68
C GLN A 20 -22.02 -8.21 5.79
N TYR A 21 -22.90 -8.97 5.16
CA TYR A 21 -22.55 -9.96 4.13
C TYR A 21 -21.34 -10.85 4.50
N ASP A 22 -20.25 -10.75 3.73
CA ASP A 22 -19.04 -11.56 3.94
C ASP A 22 -18.33 -11.28 5.27
N ASP A 23 -18.62 -10.18 5.96
CA ASP A 23 -18.04 -9.91 7.28
C ASP A 23 -18.37 -11.04 8.26
N TYR A 24 -19.55 -11.65 8.14
CA TYR A 24 -19.92 -12.81 8.94
C TYR A 24 -19.02 -14.01 8.64
N ASN A 25 -18.86 -14.38 7.35
CA ASN A 25 -18.10 -15.56 6.96
C ASN A 25 -16.59 -15.42 7.20
N VAL A 26 -16.03 -14.20 7.09
CA VAL A 26 -14.57 -14.00 7.13
C VAL A 26 -14.07 -13.49 8.49
N ILE A 27 -14.99 -13.05 9.38
CA ILE A 27 -14.63 -12.47 10.67
C ILE A 27 -15.48 -13.08 11.80
N VAL A 28 -16.82 -12.95 11.74
CA VAL A 28 -17.68 -13.29 12.88
C VAL A 28 -17.74 -14.81 13.09
N ASP A 29 -17.93 -15.58 12.01
CA ASP A 29 -18.06 -17.03 12.03
C ASP A 29 -16.73 -17.76 11.75
N GLU A 30 -15.60 -17.02 11.65
CA GLU A 30 -14.26 -17.59 11.40
C GLU A 30 -13.40 -17.57 12.68
N PRO A 31 -13.40 -18.65 13.49
CA PRO A 31 -12.67 -18.70 14.77
C PRO A 31 -11.17 -18.45 14.66
N LYS A 32 -10.58 -18.72 13.45
CA LYS A 32 -9.15 -18.55 13.19
C LYS A 32 -8.69 -17.08 13.23
N VAL A 33 -9.62 -16.13 13.22
CA VAL A 33 -9.31 -14.69 13.33
C VAL A 33 -9.74 -14.09 14.66
N HIS A 34 -10.15 -14.88 15.65
CA HIS A 34 -10.55 -14.37 16.96
C HIS A 34 -9.39 -14.26 17.94
N THR A 35 -8.32 -15.06 17.76
CA THR A 35 -7.13 -14.99 18.60
C THR A 35 -5.86 -15.11 17.78
N LEU A 36 -4.76 -14.53 18.28
CA LEU A 36 -3.44 -14.65 17.64
C LEU A 36 -2.95 -16.09 17.59
N ASN A 37 -3.28 -16.88 18.62
CA ASN A 37 -2.90 -18.30 18.64
C ASN A 37 -3.64 -19.10 17.56
N ALA A 38 -4.97 -18.91 17.42
CA ALA A 38 -5.75 -19.57 16.39
C ALA A 38 -5.29 -19.15 14.97
N TRP A 39 -4.97 -17.85 14.77
CA TRP A 39 -4.36 -17.38 13.53
C TRP A 39 -3.03 -18.09 13.24
N TRP A 40 -2.13 -18.17 14.23
CA TRP A 40 -0.84 -18.83 14.07
C TRP A 40 -0.96 -20.31 13.71
N GLN A 41 -1.84 -21.02 14.39
CA GLN A 41 -2.12 -22.45 14.13
C GLN A 41 -2.77 -22.68 12.76
N SER A 42 -3.48 -21.70 12.22
CA SER A 42 -4.14 -21.79 10.90
C SER A 42 -3.21 -21.47 9.72
N MET A 43 -1.96 -21.09 9.97
CA MET A 43 -0.97 -20.90 8.91
C MET A 43 -0.36 -22.26 8.47
N PRO A 44 -0.03 -22.46 7.15
CA PRO A 44 -0.16 -21.53 6.04
C PRO A 44 -1.58 -21.53 5.46
N GLY A 45 -2.17 -20.35 5.31
CA GLY A 45 -3.49 -20.17 4.69
C GLY A 45 -3.49 -19.03 3.70
N MET A 46 -4.59 -18.85 2.97
CA MET A 46 -4.73 -17.69 2.09
C MET A 46 -4.76 -16.39 2.91
N ARG A 47 -4.02 -15.35 2.42
CA ARG A 47 -4.01 -13.99 2.98
C ARG A 47 -3.64 -13.89 4.46
N PRO A 48 -2.49 -14.44 4.89
CA PRO A 48 -2.16 -14.54 6.30
C PRO A 48 -2.05 -13.18 6.99
N LEU A 49 -1.54 -12.14 6.31
CA LEU A 49 -1.40 -10.80 6.88
C LEU A 49 -2.77 -10.09 7.04
N LEU A 50 -3.70 -10.33 6.12
CA LEU A 50 -5.08 -9.85 6.27
C LEU A 50 -5.73 -10.46 7.51
N LYS A 51 -5.67 -11.78 7.67
CA LYS A 51 -6.22 -12.52 8.83
C LYS A 51 -5.57 -12.06 10.13
N LEU A 52 -4.26 -11.80 10.12
CA LEU A 52 -3.57 -11.19 11.27
C LEU A 52 -4.19 -9.86 11.67
N SER A 53 -4.49 -9.00 10.68
CA SER A 53 -5.12 -7.69 10.96
C SER A 53 -6.50 -7.82 11.58
N TYR A 54 -7.26 -8.85 11.22
CA TYR A 54 -8.55 -9.15 11.86
C TYR A 54 -8.36 -9.69 13.28
N ALA A 55 -7.43 -10.62 13.48
CA ALA A 55 -7.15 -11.19 14.80
C ALA A 55 -6.69 -10.14 15.81
N LEU A 56 -5.81 -9.22 15.38
CA LEU A 56 -5.40 -8.09 16.22
C LEU A 56 -6.58 -7.17 16.56
N ASN A 57 -7.43 -6.87 15.57
CA ASN A 57 -8.58 -6.01 15.80
C ASN A 57 -9.60 -6.68 16.74
N TRP A 58 -9.89 -7.98 16.53
CA TRP A 58 -10.83 -8.73 17.37
C TRP A 58 -10.38 -8.80 18.83
N GLN A 59 -9.08 -9.00 19.07
CA GLN A 59 -8.54 -9.02 20.44
C GLN A 59 -8.58 -7.64 21.13
N LEU A 60 -8.42 -6.55 20.36
CA LEU A 60 -8.51 -5.20 20.92
C LEU A 60 -9.96 -4.84 21.20
N GLU A 61 -10.83 -5.04 20.25
CA GLU A 61 -12.25 -4.77 20.34
C GLU A 61 -12.99 -5.44 19.18
N SER A 62 -14.01 -6.25 19.48
CA SER A 62 -14.77 -7.00 18.48
C SER A 62 -15.91 -6.20 17.84
N ALA A 63 -16.21 -5.00 18.32
CA ALA A 63 -17.29 -4.19 17.77
C ALA A 63 -17.00 -3.71 16.35
N PRO A 64 -17.99 -3.73 15.41
CA PRO A 64 -17.80 -3.40 14.00
C PRO A 64 -17.18 -2.02 13.75
N ARG A 65 -17.47 -1.04 14.61
CA ARG A 65 -16.94 0.32 14.54
C ARG A 65 -15.40 0.39 14.56
N PHE A 66 -14.74 -0.49 15.32
CA PHE A 66 -13.28 -0.51 15.42
C PHE A 66 -12.64 -1.14 14.15
N PHE A 67 -13.32 -2.07 13.52
CA PHE A 67 -12.89 -2.60 12.21
C PHE A 67 -12.98 -1.51 11.13
N ARG A 68 -14.04 -0.70 11.12
CA ARG A 68 -14.16 0.44 10.19
C ARG A 68 -13.17 1.53 10.49
N LEU A 69 -12.89 1.80 11.77
CA LEU A 69 -11.85 2.75 12.17
C LEU A 69 -10.49 2.35 11.60
N PHE A 70 -10.15 1.06 11.66
CA PHE A 70 -8.90 0.56 11.05
C PHE A 70 -8.89 0.79 9.53
N ASN A 71 -9.99 0.48 8.83
CA ASN A 71 -10.11 0.73 7.39
C ASN A 71 -9.97 2.22 7.06
N LEU A 72 -10.62 3.09 7.83
CA LEU A 72 -10.51 4.55 7.67
C LEU A 72 -9.10 5.05 7.90
N ILE A 73 -8.38 4.53 8.90
CA ILE A 73 -6.97 4.84 9.14
C ILE A 73 -6.11 4.40 7.95
N CYS A 74 -6.30 3.19 7.43
CA CYS A 74 -5.59 2.72 6.23
C CYS A 74 -5.84 3.65 5.03
N HIS A 75 -7.10 4.06 4.82
CA HIS A 75 -7.45 4.95 3.72
C HIS A 75 -6.88 6.37 3.90
N PHE A 76 -6.89 6.90 5.13
CA PHE A 76 -6.24 8.16 5.47
C PHE A 76 -4.73 8.12 5.17
N LEU A 77 -4.04 7.07 5.62
CA LEU A 77 -2.61 6.88 5.36
C LEU A 77 -2.33 6.73 3.87
N THR A 78 -3.16 5.99 3.13
CA THR A 78 -3.04 5.87 1.66
C THR A 78 -3.18 7.23 0.99
N SER A 79 -4.14 8.06 1.40
CA SER A 79 -4.34 9.40 0.87
C SER A 79 -3.13 10.33 1.15
N LEU A 80 -2.50 10.21 2.32
CA LEU A 80 -1.24 10.92 2.62
C LEU A 80 -0.09 10.43 1.73
N LEU A 81 -0.03 9.12 1.46
CA LEU A 81 0.97 8.56 0.55
C LEU A 81 0.74 9.03 -0.89
N VAL A 82 -0.51 9.13 -1.35
CA VAL A 82 -0.86 9.72 -2.65
C VAL A 82 -0.36 11.16 -2.74
N TRP A 83 -0.62 11.99 -1.72
CA TRP A 83 -0.08 13.34 -1.66
C TRP A 83 1.45 13.37 -1.80
N ARG A 84 2.14 12.57 -0.99
CA ARG A 84 3.61 12.49 -1.01
C ARG A 84 4.16 11.96 -2.32
N PHE A 85 3.48 10.99 -2.92
CA PHE A 85 3.82 10.42 -4.21
C PHE A 85 3.68 11.45 -5.33
N CYS A 86 2.56 12.18 -5.38
CA CYS A 86 2.35 13.25 -6.35
C CYS A 86 3.40 14.37 -6.20
N LEU A 87 3.70 14.82 -4.98
CA LEU A 87 4.74 15.81 -4.73
C LEU A 87 6.11 15.41 -5.29
N LYS A 88 6.45 14.12 -5.19
CA LYS A 88 7.72 13.60 -5.71
C LYS A 88 7.72 13.36 -7.21
N LEU A 89 6.57 12.99 -7.79
CA LEU A 89 6.46 12.61 -9.20
C LEU A 89 6.29 13.82 -10.13
N LEU A 90 5.50 14.83 -9.72
CA LEU A 90 5.15 15.98 -10.55
C LEU A 90 6.36 16.68 -11.20
N PRO A 91 7.53 16.87 -10.53
CA PRO A 91 8.70 17.48 -11.16
C PRO A 91 9.23 16.73 -12.39
N TYR A 92 8.95 15.43 -12.51
CA TYR A 92 9.40 14.58 -13.61
C TYR A 92 8.41 14.53 -14.80
N LEU A 93 7.18 15.02 -14.63
CA LEU A 93 6.14 14.99 -15.66
C LEU A 93 6.23 16.13 -16.68
N LYS A 94 7.27 16.97 -16.64
CA LYS A 94 7.44 18.16 -17.50
C LYS A 94 6.24 19.11 -17.49
N VAL A 95 5.42 19.06 -16.46
CA VAL A 95 4.31 20.00 -16.26
C VAL A 95 4.89 21.32 -15.81
N ASN A 96 4.83 22.32 -16.67
CA ASN A 96 5.30 23.67 -16.36
C ASN A 96 4.32 24.37 -15.41
N THR A 97 4.40 24.05 -14.11
CA THR A 97 3.58 24.67 -13.08
C THR A 97 4.42 24.94 -11.84
N GLN A 98 4.22 26.10 -11.24
CA GLN A 98 4.82 26.46 -9.96
C GLN A 98 4.02 25.87 -8.77
N ASN A 99 2.86 25.29 -9.02
CA ASN A 99 1.89 24.89 -7.99
C ASN A 99 1.87 23.38 -7.70
N HIS A 100 3.02 22.68 -7.71
CA HIS A 100 3.10 21.25 -7.43
C HIS A 100 2.45 20.85 -6.10
N GLN A 101 2.56 21.68 -5.07
CA GLN A 101 1.95 21.44 -3.75
C GLN A 101 0.42 21.43 -3.84
N THR A 102 -0.16 22.40 -4.53
CA THR A 102 -1.61 22.53 -4.69
C THR A 102 -2.16 21.35 -5.51
N ILE A 103 -1.51 21.00 -6.63
CA ILE A 103 -1.93 19.87 -7.46
C ILE A 103 -1.88 18.57 -6.66
N ALA A 104 -0.79 18.32 -5.94
CA ALA A 104 -0.64 17.11 -5.12
C ALA A 104 -1.70 17.04 -4.01
N LEU A 105 -2.00 18.18 -3.36
CA LEU A 105 -3.03 18.24 -2.33
C LEU A 105 -4.42 17.97 -2.91
N ILE A 106 -4.78 18.62 -4.02
CA ILE A 106 -6.07 18.39 -4.69
C ILE A 106 -6.20 16.92 -5.12
N SER A 107 -5.15 16.33 -5.69
CA SER A 107 -5.14 14.91 -6.07
C SER A 107 -5.41 13.99 -4.88
N ALA A 108 -4.80 14.27 -3.73
CA ALA A 108 -5.00 13.49 -2.51
C ALA A 108 -6.41 13.68 -1.92
N LEU A 109 -6.96 14.91 -1.97
CA LEU A 109 -8.32 15.20 -1.50
C LEU A 109 -9.36 14.53 -2.40
N LEU A 110 -9.20 14.59 -3.73
CA LEU A 110 -10.07 13.88 -4.67
C LEU A 110 -10.01 12.37 -4.45
N PHE A 111 -8.81 11.81 -4.26
CA PHE A 111 -8.65 10.40 -3.93
C PHE A 111 -9.38 10.04 -2.63
N ALA A 112 -9.21 10.85 -1.58
CA ALA A 112 -9.76 10.58 -0.26
C ALA A 112 -11.29 10.50 -0.23
N VAL A 113 -11.98 11.36 -0.97
CA VAL A 113 -13.45 11.43 -0.98
C VAL A 113 -14.09 10.82 -2.22
N HIS A 114 -13.30 10.17 -3.08
CA HIS A 114 -13.83 9.61 -4.32
C HIS A 114 -14.82 8.47 -4.03
N PRO A 115 -16.04 8.47 -4.62
CA PRO A 115 -17.07 7.47 -4.33
C PRO A 115 -16.64 6.01 -4.56
N ALA A 116 -15.71 5.76 -5.49
CA ALA A 116 -15.18 4.42 -5.73
C ALA A 116 -14.46 3.81 -4.52
N HIS A 117 -14.05 4.61 -3.52
CA HIS A 117 -13.40 4.14 -2.31
C HIS A 117 -14.37 3.90 -1.15
N SER A 118 -15.66 4.20 -1.31
CA SER A 118 -16.65 4.02 -0.25
C SER A 118 -16.71 2.59 0.24
N GLU A 119 -16.74 1.61 -0.67
CA GLU A 119 -16.71 0.19 -0.31
C GLU A 119 -15.46 -0.18 0.50
N VAL A 120 -14.28 0.30 0.09
CA VAL A 120 -13.01 0.00 0.77
C VAL A 120 -12.97 0.49 2.21
N VAL A 121 -13.66 1.59 2.51
CA VAL A 121 -13.70 2.20 3.84
C VAL A 121 -14.82 1.63 4.70
N THR A 122 -16.02 1.51 4.14
CA THR A 122 -17.24 1.21 4.91
C THR A 122 -17.49 -0.28 5.10
N TYR A 123 -17.11 -1.10 4.13
CA TYR A 123 -17.27 -2.55 4.15
C TYR A 123 -16.04 -3.20 4.78
N ILE A 124 -16.21 -3.91 5.90
CA ILE A 124 -15.10 -4.37 6.73
C ILE A 124 -14.23 -5.39 5.99
N SER A 125 -14.82 -6.34 5.27
CA SER A 125 -14.09 -7.37 4.52
C SER A 125 -13.31 -6.80 3.33
N SER A 126 -13.68 -5.60 2.82
CA SER A 126 -12.90 -4.85 1.83
C SER A 126 -11.58 -4.28 2.38
N ARG A 127 -11.27 -4.50 3.68
CA ARG A 127 -9.95 -4.27 4.27
C ARG A 127 -8.81 -4.85 3.43
N SER A 128 -9.03 -6.01 2.82
CA SER A 128 -8.07 -6.65 1.93
C SER A 128 -7.58 -5.70 0.82
N THR A 129 -8.48 -4.95 0.22
CA THR A 129 -8.16 -3.95 -0.82
C THR A 129 -7.50 -2.72 -0.23
N GLY A 130 -8.02 -2.18 0.89
CA GLY A 130 -7.49 -0.99 1.54
C GLY A 130 -6.06 -1.19 2.06
N LEU A 131 -5.81 -2.28 2.77
CA LEU A 131 -4.49 -2.60 3.32
C LEU A 131 -3.48 -2.93 2.22
N MET A 132 -3.89 -3.68 1.18
CA MET A 132 -3.05 -3.91 0.00
C MET A 132 -2.67 -2.59 -0.67
N SER A 133 -3.64 -1.68 -0.91
CA SER A 133 -3.40 -0.39 -1.55
C SER A 133 -2.43 0.48 -0.75
N LEU A 134 -2.56 0.50 0.59
CA LEU A 134 -1.63 1.19 1.49
C LEU A 134 -0.20 0.69 1.31
N LEU A 135 0.00 -0.62 1.34
CA LEU A 135 1.32 -1.25 1.20
C LEU A 135 1.90 -1.04 -0.21
N CYS A 136 1.07 -1.14 -1.26
CA CYS A 136 1.48 -0.88 -2.63
C CYS A 136 1.91 0.59 -2.83
N MET A 137 1.14 1.55 -2.33
CA MET A 137 1.50 2.98 -2.42
C MET A 137 2.78 3.29 -1.65
N ALA A 138 2.95 2.73 -0.45
CA ALA A 138 4.17 2.86 0.32
C ALA A 138 5.38 2.26 -0.43
N SER A 139 5.22 1.09 -1.05
CA SER A 139 6.25 0.44 -1.87
C SER A 139 6.65 1.32 -3.07
N LEU A 140 5.67 1.83 -3.85
CA LEU A 140 5.95 2.71 -4.98
C LEU A 140 6.62 4.02 -4.55
N LEU A 141 6.24 4.60 -3.41
CA LEU A 141 6.86 5.80 -2.87
C LEU A 141 8.32 5.55 -2.45
N CYS A 142 8.61 4.40 -1.85
CA CYS A 142 9.98 3.98 -1.53
C CYS A 142 10.78 3.78 -2.82
N PHE A 143 10.21 3.11 -3.84
CA PHE A 143 10.86 2.91 -5.12
C PHE A 143 11.16 4.24 -5.83
N LEU A 144 10.19 5.16 -5.88
CA LEU A 144 10.39 6.51 -6.43
C LEU A 144 11.48 7.28 -5.66
N SER A 145 11.54 7.10 -4.33
CA SER A 145 12.58 7.73 -3.50
C SER A 145 13.97 7.16 -3.79
N TYR A 146 14.08 5.87 -4.05
CA TYR A 146 15.31 5.23 -4.50
C TYR A 146 15.80 5.84 -5.80
N MET A 147 14.93 5.97 -6.81
CA MET A 147 15.30 6.49 -8.13
C MET A 147 15.67 7.98 -8.13
N THR A 148 15.06 8.78 -7.25
CA THR A 148 15.09 10.25 -7.40
C THR A 148 16.06 10.97 -6.47
N LYS A 149 16.42 10.43 -5.32
CA LYS A 149 17.20 11.21 -4.32
C LYS A 149 18.40 10.54 -3.70
N SER A 150 18.40 9.25 -3.55
CA SER A 150 19.32 8.65 -2.59
C SER A 150 20.14 7.49 -3.13
N CYS A 151 19.68 6.77 -4.14
CA CYS A 151 20.19 5.44 -4.51
C CYS A 151 20.54 4.55 -3.30
N LYS A 152 19.95 4.88 -2.11
CA LYS A 152 20.21 4.13 -0.89
C LYS A 152 19.50 2.79 -0.98
N PRO A 153 20.25 1.67 -0.81
CA PRO A 153 19.67 0.32 -0.93
C PRO A 153 18.52 0.08 0.07
N ALA A 154 18.51 0.82 1.18
CA ALA A 154 17.43 0.74 2.17
C ALA A 154 16.05 1.06 1.59
N TYR A 155 15.94 2.03 0.66
CA TYR A 155 14.65 2.34 0.03
C TYR A 155 14.20 1.23 -0.92
N LEU A 156 15.13 0.60 -1.65
CA LEU A 156 14.80 -0.53 -2.50
C LEU A 156 14.40 -1.74 -1.66
N LEU A 157 15.11 -2.02 -0.58
CA LEU A 157 14.76 -3.08 0.37
C LEU A 157 13.37 -2.84 0.97
N ALA A 158 13.09 -1.63 1.47
CA ALA A 158 11.79 -1.27 2.02
C ALA A 158 10.66 -1.44 0.97
N SER A 159 10.88 -0.99 -0.28
CA SER A 159 9.94 -1.18 -1.37
C SER A 159 9.62 -2.66 -1.61
N THR A 160 10.64 -3.52 -1.64
CA THR A 160 10.46 -4.96 -1.85
C THR A 160 9.74 -5.63 -0.68
N VAL A 161 10.11 -5.31 0.56
CA VAL A 161 9.45 -5.86 1.75
C VAL A 161 7.95 -5.46 1.76
N LEU A 162 7.64 -4.19 1.52
CA LEU A 162 6.26 -3.70 1.46
C LEU A 162 5.45 -4.38 0.35
N TRP A 163 6.06 -4.62 -0.82
CA TRP A 163 5.43 -5.37 -1.89
C TRP A 163 5.13 -6.82 -1.50
N LEU A 164 6.08 -7.52 -0.89
CA LEU A 164 5.87 -8.90 -0.41
C LEU A 164 4.75 -8.96 0.65
N LEU A 165 4.73 -7.99 1.58
CA LEU A 165 3.64 -7.86 2.55
C LEU A 165 2.30 -7.60 1.86
N ALA A 166 2.26 -6.80 0.78
CA ALA A 166 1.03 -6.55 0.02
C ALA A 166 0.48 -7.83 -0.63
N ILE A 167 1.35 -8.71 -1.16
CA ILE A 167 0.95 -10.03 -1.72
C ILE A 167 0.34 -10.92 -0.62
N LEU A 168 0.87 -10.89 0.61
CA LEU A 168 0.33 -11.63 1.75
C LEU A 168 -1.03 -11.09 2.24
N VAL A 169 -1.43 -9.90 1.78
CA VAL A 169 -2.76 -9.33 2.04
C VAL A 169 -3.73 -9.70 0.91
N LYS A 170 -3.33 -9.49 -0.37
CA LYS A 170 -4.18 -9.76 -1.53
C LYS A 170 -3.35 -9.99 -2.79
N GLU A 171 -3.71 -11.01 -3.55
CA GLU A 171 -2.97 -11.53 -4.70
C GLU A 171 -2.72 -10.50 -5.84
N PRO A 172 -3.65 -9.56 -6.15
CA PRO A 172 -3.43 -8.57 -7.21
C PRO A 172 -2.19 -7.69 -7.03
N ALA A 173 -1.62 -7.62 -5.81
CA ALA A 173 -0.36 -6.91 -5.58
C ALA A 173 0.83 -7.46 -6.41
N ILE A 174 0.70 -8.65 -7.01
CA ILE A 174 1.72 -9.24 -7.90
C ILE A 174 2.02 -8.36 -9.12
N VAL A 175 1.09 -7.46 -9.51
CA VAL A 175 1.25 -6.53 -10.64
C VAL A 175 2.20 -5.37 -10.33
N LEU A 176 2.53 -5.14 -9.06
CA LEU A 176 3.31 -3.96 -8.63
C LEU A 176 4.67 -3.81 -9.32
N PRO A 177 5.47 -4.87 -9.62
CA PRO A 177 6.72 -4.73 -10.37
C PRO A 177 6.53 -4.14 -11.77
N LEU A 178 5.41 -4.43 -12.44
CA LEU A 178 5.07 -3.82 -13.73
C LEU A 178 4.81 -2.32 -13.56
N LEU A 179 4.05 -1.93 -12.52
CA LEU A 179 3.80 -0.52 -12.21
C LEU A 179 5.10 0.21 -11.84
N ALA A 180 5.99 -0.43 -11.08
CA ALA A 180 7.31 0.12 -10.75
C ALA A 180 8.17 0.31 -12.02
N TRP A 181 8.14 -0.61 -12.97
CA TRP A 181 8.82 -0.47 -14.26
C TRP A 181 8.24 0.68 -15.09
N LEU A 182 6.91 0.81 -15.17
CA LEU A 182 6.26 1.94 -15.86
C LEU A 182 6.66 3.28 -15.20
N LEU A 183 6.69 3.33 -13.87
CA LEU A 183 7.14 4.49 -13.11
C LEU A 183 8.60 4.83 -13.41
N PHE A 184 9.49 3.82 -13.52
CA PHE A 184 10.87 4.02 -13.93
C PHE A 184 10.97 4.64 -15.32
N LYS A 185 10.20 4.14 -16.29
CA LYS A 185 10.16 4.71 -17.66
C LYS A 185 9.63 6.14 -17.70
N LEU A 186 8.67 6.46 -16.85
CA LEU A 186 8.11 7.79 -16.73
C LEU A 186 9.15 8.80 -16.20
N VAL A 187 9.93 8.40 -15.21
CA VAL A 187 10.98 9.24 -14.57
C VAL A 187 12.23 9.34 -15.47
N HIS A 188 12.56 8.26 -16.19
CA HIS A 188 13.75 8.16 -17.05
C HIS A 188 13.36 7.79 -18.50
N PRO A 189 12.74 8.69 -19.28
CA PRO A 189 12.19 8.38 -20.61
C PRO A 189 13.26 7.98 -21.62
N THR A 190 14.48 8.49 -21.49
CA THR A 190 15.62 8.19 -22.38
C THR A 190 16.36 6.90 -21.99
N ALA A 191 16.09 6.34 -20.84
CA ALA A 191 16.74 5.10 -20.41
C ALA A 191 16.36 3.93 -21.33
N SER A 192 17.36 3.15 -21.75
CA SER A 192 17.15 1.93 -22.54
C SER A 192 16.15 0.99 -21.83
N ILE A 193 15.37 0.25 -22.63
CA ILE A 193 14.51 -0.83 -22.12
C ILE A 193 15.33 -1.81 -21.29
N TYR A 194 16.59 -2.06 -21.71
CA TYR A 194 17.52 -2.92 -20.99
C TYR A 194 17.88 -2.39 -19.57
N ALA A 195 18.01 -1.07 -19.39
CA ALA A 195 18.24 -0.46 -18.08
C ALA A 195 17.03 -0.66 -17.13
N GLY A 196 15.79 -0.58 -17.66
CA GLY A 196 14.59 -0.89 -16.90
C GLY A 196 14.52 -2.36 -16.49
N PHE A 197 14.86 -3.29 -17.38
CA PHE A 197 14.97 -4.72 -17.06
C PHE A 197 16.11 -5.04 -16.08
N LYS A 198 17.22 -4.30 -16.12
CA LYS A 198 18.31 -4.42 -15.12
C LYS A 198 17.83 -4.03 -13.72
N GLN A 199 16.97 -3.02 -13.60
CA GLN A 199 16.30 -2.66 -12.34
C GLN A 199 15.36 -3.80 -11.86
N LEU A 200 14.52 -4.35 -12.75
CA LEU A 200 13.67 -5.51 -12.44
C LEU A 200 14.49 -6.77 -12.11
N LYS A 201 15.65 -6.95 -12.74
CA LYS A 201 16.59 -8.02 -12.40
C LYS A 201 17.14 -7.84 -10.98
N ASN A 202 17.28 -6.60 -10.51
CA ASN A 202 17.64 -6.30 -9.13
C ASN A 202 16.50 -6.63 -8.15
N TYR A 203 15.23 -6.47 -8.53
CA TYR A 203 14.10 -7.02 -7.75
C TYR A 203 14.16 -8.54 -7.65
N LYS A 204 14.46 -9.26 -8.74
CA LYS A 204 14.71 -10.72 -8.68
C LYS A 204 15.94 -11.06 -7.82
N LYS A 205 17.04 -10.30 -7.94
CA LYS A 205 18.22 -10.46 -7.08
C LYS A 205 17.91 -10.14 -5.62
N LEU A 206 17.05 -9.15 -5.36
CA LEU A 206 16.66 -8.80 -3.99
C LEU A 206 15.70 -9.85 -3.40
N LEU A 207 14.81 -10.43 -4.21
CA LEU A 207 14.00 -11.58 -3.84
C LEU A 207 14.89 -12.81 -3.53
N LEU A 208 15.92 -13.06 -4.37
CA LEU A 208 16.92 -14.09 -4.15
C LEU A 208 17.84 -13.76 -2.95
N LEU A 209 18.13 -12.47 -2.71
CA LEU A 209 18.95 -12.01 -1.57
C LEU A 209 18.22 -12.13 -0.23
N LEU A 210 16.90 -11.90 -0.20
CA LEU A 210 16.06 -12.19 0.97
C LEU A 210 15.98 -13.70 1.25
N LEU A 211 16.21 -14.53 0.21
CA LEU A 211 16.29 -15.98 0.35
C LEU A 211 17.72 -16.48 0.64
N PHE A 212 18.79 -15.75 0.27
CA PHE A 212 20.17 -16.27 0.25
C PHE A 212 21.28 -15.31 0.71
N SER A 213 21.00 -14.16 1.32
CA SER A 213 21.95 -13.22 2.00
C SER A 213 23.30 -12.92 1.29
N ALA A 214 23.31 -12.59 -0.01
CA ALA A 214 24.51 -12.25 -0.77
C ALA A 214 24.65 -10.73 -1.07
N PRO A 215 25.88 -10.12 -1.13
CA PRO A 215 26.10 -8.67 -1.21
C PRO A 215 25.73 -8.07 -2.57
N ILE A 216 25.12 -6.87 -2.54
CA ILE A 216 24.62 -6.14 -3.71
C ILE A 216 25.75 -5.33 -4.36
N ALA A 217 26.02 -5.56 -5.65
CA ALA A 217 26.90 -4.72 -6.45
C ALA A 217 26.25 -3.34 -6.72
N LYS A 218 27.03 -2.27 -6.56
CA LYS A 218 26.64 -0.88 -6.90
C LYS A 218 26.11 -0.80 -8.33
N THR A 219 24.94 -0.24 -8.51
CA THR A 219 24.35 -0.01 -9.83
C THR A 219 24.81 1.33 -10.40
N GLU A 220 25.15 1.36 -11.68
CA GLU A 220 25.62 2.53 -12.44
C GLU A 220 24.64 3.72 -12.55
N LEU A 221 23.56 3.69 -11.78
CA LEU A 221 22.54 4.77 -11.71
C LEU A 221 22.89 5.85 -10.68
N CYS A 222 23.97 5.65 -9.93
CA CYS A 222 24.39 6.52 -8.85
C CYS A 222 25.73 7.24 -9.12
N THR A 223 26.23 7.21 -10.36
CA THR A 223 27.37 8.00 -10.85
C THR A 223 26.95 9.23 -11.62
#